data_663070d46b7d150e93dc2abffd2d4dd4
#
_entry.id   663070d46b7d150e93dc2abffd2d4dd4
#
_cell.length_a   1.000
_cell.length_b   1.000
_cell.length_c   1.000
_cell.angle_alpha   90.00
_cell.angle_beta   90.00
_cell.angle_gamma   90.00
#
_symmetry.space_group_name_H-M   'P 1'
#
loop_
_entity.id
_entity.type
_entity.pdbx_description
1 polymer ?
#
loop_
_entity_poly.entity_id
_entity_poly.type
_entity_poly.pdbx_seq_one_letter_code
_entity_poly.pdbx_strand_id
1 'polypeptide(L)'
;MKYLYLHGLGQNADSWNKVTSATEVSENSACLDLAEMVKGKVATYSALYSAFSEMCNAENEDIILCGLSLGSVLALNYAIDYPKKVKALVLIAAQYKMPARLLKLQNALFHFM
;
A
#
# COMPACT_ATOMS: atom_id res chain seq x y z
N MET A 1 2.81 -10.19 -14.54
CA MET A 1 2.10 -9.27 -13.67
C MET A 1 2.52 -9.47 -12.22
N LYS A 2 2.78 -8.41 -11.50
CA LYS A 2 3.23 -8.46 -10.11
C LYS A 2 2.09 -8.04 -9.19
N TYR A 3 1.82 -8.84 -8.16
CA TYR A 3 0.81 -8.53 -7.14
C TYR A 3 1.49 -7.96 -5.91
N LEU A 4 1.13 -6.74 -5.53
CA LEU A 4 1.68 -6.08 -4.35
C LEU A 4 0.58 -5.86 -3.31
N TYR A 5 0.83 -6.31 -2.09
CA TYR A 5 -0.10 -6.24 -0.97
C TYR A 5 0.43 -5.25 0.06
N LEU A 6 -0.39 -4.26 0.39
CA LEU A 6 -0.02 -3.19 1.31
C LEU A 6 -0.92 -3.22 2.55
N HIS A 7 -0.31 -3.32 3.72
CA HIS A 7 -1.03 -3.39 4.98
C HIS A 7 -1.48 -2.00 5.48
N GLY A 8 -2.32 -2.00 6.51
CA GLY A 8 -2.76 -0.78 7.16
C GLY A 8 -1.79 -0.28 8.22
N LEU A 9 -2.08 0.87 8.78
CA LEU A 9 -1.28 1.47 9.85
C LEU A 9 -1.32 0.57 11.09
N GLY A 10 -0.14 0.34 11.68
CA GLY A 10 -0.01 -0.52 12.85
C GLY A 10 0.03 -2.02 12.55
N GLN A 11 -0.03 -2.38 11.28
CA GLN A 11 0.12 -3.75 10.81
C GLN A 11 1.49 -3.95 10.17
N ASN A 12 1.71 -5.13 9.62
CA ASN A 12 2.94 -5.45 8.89
C ASN A 12 2.62 -6.38 7.71
N ALA A 13 3.67 -6.79 6.99
CA ALA A 13 3.52 -7.63 5.81
C ALA A 13 2.79 -8.95 6.11
N ASP A 14 2.87 -9.46 7.33
CA ASP A 14 2.23 -10.72 7.72
C ASP A 14 0.70 -10.64 7.71
N SER A 15 0.14 -9.43 7.71
CA SER A 15 -1.32 -9.24 7.65
C SER A 15 -1.96 -9.89 6.43
N TRP A 16 -1.20 -10.10 5.37
CA TRP A 16 -1.68 -10.68 4.13
C TRP A 16 -1.42 -12.17 3.98
N ASN A 17 -0.76 -12.81 4.95
CA ASN A 17 -0.34 -14.21 4.82
C ASN A 17 -1.49 -15.17 4.54
N LYS A 18 -2.64 -14.99 5.19
CA LYS A 18 -3.80 -15.85 4.96
C LYS A 18 -4.36 -15.70 3.56
N VAL A 19 -4.35 -14.48 3.04
CA VAL A 19 -4.85 -14.20 1.69
C VAL A 19 -3.91 -14.79 0.65
N THR A 20 -2.61 -14.52 0.78
CA THR A 20 -1.61 -14.99 -0.19
C THR A 20 -1.49 -16.51 -0.18
N SER A 21 -1.64 -17.15 0.98
CA SER A 21 -1.61 -18.62 1.09
C SER A 21 -2.83 -19.28 0.46
N ALA A 22 -3.97 -18.58 0.45
CA ALA A 22 -5.23 -19.12 -0.06
C ALA A 22 -5.44 -18.86 -1.55
N THR A 23 -4.55 -18.08 -2.20
CA THR A 23 -4.69 -17.71 -3.60
C THR A 23 -3.62 -18.38 -4.45
N GLU A 24 -3.91 -18.54 -5.75
CA GLU A 24 -2.98 -19.14 -6.71
C GLU A 24 -1.93 -18.15 -7.21
N VAL A 25 -1.98 -16.89 -6.74
CA VAL A 25 -1.09 -15.82 -7.23
C VAL A 25 0.16 -15.63 -6.36
N SER A 26 0.40 -16.53 -5.40
CA SER A 26 1.49 -16.40 -4.43
C SER A 26 2.89 -16.37 -5.06
N GLU A 27 3.07 -16.99 -6.22
CA GLU A 27 4.40 -17.07 -6.86
C GLU A 27 4.91 -15.74 -7.38
N ASN A 28 4.04 -14.81 -7.74
CA ASN A 28 4.42 -13.50 -8.25
C ASN A 28 3.78 -12.39 -7.43
N SER A 29 3.86 -12.53 -6.12
CA SER A 29 3.31 -11.56 -5.20
C SER A 29 4.32 -11.18 -4.12
N ALA A 30 4.18 -9.99 -3.58
CA ALA A 30 5.00 -9.49 -2.49
C ALA A 30 4.10 -8.75 -1.50
N CYS A 31 4.28 -9.06 -0.22
CA CYS A 31 3.66 -8.33 0.87
C CYS A 31 4.66 -7.31 1.37
N LEU A 32 4.35 -6.04 1.21
CA LEU A 32 5.28 -4.97 1.53
C LEU A 32 5.16 -4.60 3.01
N ASP A 33 6.30 -4.34 3.63
CA ASP A 33 6.34 -3.81 4.99
C ASP A 33 6.56 -2.30 4.91
N LEU A 34 5.50 -1.54 5.17
CA LEU A 34 5.53 -0.09 5.00
C LEU A 34 6.46 0.59 6.02
N ALA A 35 6.59 0.02 7.21
CA ALA A 35 7.49 0.57 8.22
C ALA A 35 8.96 0.44 7.78
N GLU A 36 9.32 -0.67 7.15
CA GLU A 36 10.68 -0.87 6.63
C GLU A 36 11.01 0.11 5.50
N MET A 37 10.03 0.51 4.70
CA MET A 37 10.23 1.45 3.61
C MET A 37 10.70 2.83 4.07
N VAL A 38 10.32 3.24 5.28
CA VAL A 38 10.71 4.54 5.85
C VAL A 38 11.76 4.41 6.93
N LYS A 39 12.34 3.24 7.12
CA LYS A 39 13.38 3.02 8.12
C LYS A 39 14.59 3.92 7.84
N GLY A 40 15.03 4.65 8.85
CA GLY A 40 16.13 5.61 8.71
C GLY A 40 15.74 6.94 8.11
N LYS A 41 14.45 7.14 7.83
CA LYS A 41 13.91 8.40 7.29
C LYS A 41 12.88 8.97 8.26
N VAL A 42 12.52 10.24 8.06
CA VAL A 42 11.39 10.82 8.79
C VAL A 42 10.11 10.11 8.32
N ALA A 43 9.33 9.60 9.27
CA ALA A 43 8.14 8.81 8.98
C ALA A 43 6.98 9.72 8.58
N THR A 44 7.00 10.23 7.36
CA THR A 44 5.94 11.04 6.77
C THR A 44 5.28 10.27 5.64
N TYR A 45 4.06 10.65 5.30
CA TYR A 45 3.38 10.08 4.13
C TYR A 45 4.18 10.34 2.86
N SER A 46 4.74 11.54 2.73
CA SER A 46 5.53 11.90 1.56
C SER A 46 6.75 10.98 1.38
N ALA A 47 7.46 10.69 2.46
CA ALA A 47 8.61 9.78 2.43
C ALA A 47 8.18 8.36 2.08
N LEU A 48 7.08 7.90 2.66
CA LEU A 48 6.52 6.57 2.39
C LEU A 48 6.08 6.46 0.93
N TYR A 49 5.34 7.44 0.43
CA TYR A 49 4.89 7.44 -0.95
C TYR A 49 6.05 7.48 -1.94
N SER A 50 7.08 8.29 -1.67
CA SER A 50 8.27 8.34 -2.53
C SER A 50 8.97 7.00 -2.59
N ALA A 51 9.18 6.35 -1.44
CA ALA A 51 9.82 5.02 -1.40
C ALA A 51 8.98 3.97 -2.13
N PHE A 52 7.67 4.00 -1.91
CA PHE A 52 6.75 3.09 -2.57
C PHE A 52 6.74 3.29 -4.10
N SER A 53 6.69 4.54 -4.54
CA SER A 53 6.69 4.87 -5.98
C SER A 53 7.98 4.45 -6.66
N GLU A 54 9.13 4.67 -6.04
CA GLU A 54 10.42 4.22 -6.58
C GLU A 54 10.45 2.70 -6.76
N MET A 55 9.96 1.98 -5.78
CA MET A 55 9.92 0.53 -5.83
C MET A 55 8.99 0.03 -6.95
N CYS A 56 7.79 0.60 -7.06
CA CYS A 56 6.85 0.23 -8.10
C CYS A 56 7.37 0.57 -9.50
N ASN A 57 8.00 1.72 -9.65
CA ASN A 57 8.56 2.15 -10.93
C ASN A 57 9.75 1.31 -11.38
N ALA A 58 10.43 0.66 -10.44
CA ALA A 58 11.52 -0.26 -10.72
C ALA A 58 11.05 -1.62 -11.23
N GLU A 59 9.77 -1.95 -11.05
CA GLU A 59 9.22 -3.20 -11.57
C GLU A 59 9.10 -3.15 -13.10
N ASN A 60 9.52 -4.22 -13.76
CA ASN A 60 9.49 -4.31 -15.22
C ASN A 60 8.13 -4.73 -15.77
N GLU A 61 7.27 -5.25 -14.91
CA GLU A 61 5.95 -5.71 -15.31
C GLU A 61 4.85 -4.79 -14.80
N ASP A 62 3.66 -4.93 -15.37
CA ASP A 62 2.47 -4.28 -14.83
C ASP A 62 2.16 -4.83 -13.44
N ILE A 63 1.59 -4.00 -12.60
CA ILE A 63 1.32 -4.36 -11.21
C ILE A 63 -0.17 -4.34 -10.90
N ILE A 64 -0.55 -5.20 -9.96
CA ILE A 64 -1.87 -5.21 -9.34
C ILE A 64 -1.65 -4.84 -7.89
N LEU A 65 -2.33 -3.81 -7.43
CA LEU A 65 -2.20 -3.32 -6.05
C LEU A 65 -3.39 -3.72 -5.21
N CYS A 66 -3.11 -4.31 -4.07
CA CYS A 66 -4.12 -4.68 -3.08
C CYS A 66 -3.78 -3.95 -1.79
N GLY A 67 -4.59 -2.96 -1.42
CA GLY A 67 -4.31 -2.11 -0.26
C GLY A 67 -5.40 -2.18 0.79
N LEU A 68 -4.98 -2.15 2.05
CA LEU A 68 -5.86 -2.12 3.21
C LEU A 68 -5.61 -0.86 4.00
N SER A 69 -6.64 -0.04 4.20
CA SER A 69 -6.58 1.20 4.98
C SER A 69 -5.49 2.16 4.44
N LEU A 70 -4.42 2.43 5.18
CA LEU A 70 -3.30 3.27 4.69
C LEU A 70 -2.73 2.72 3.38
N GLY A 71 -2.61 1.41 3.28
CA GLY A 71 -2.17 0.76 2.05
C GLY A 71 -3.06 1.06 0.86
N SER A 72 -4.38 1.21 1.07
CA SER A 72 -5.28 1.58 -0.02
C SER A 72 -5.08 3.03 -0.47
N VAL A 73 -4.73 3.94 0.43
CA VAL A 73 -4.42 5.33 0.07
C VAL A 73 -3.17 5.39 -0.80
N LEU A 74 -2.11 4.68 -0.40
CA LEU A 74 -0.88 4.58 -1.19
C LEU A 74 -1.15 4.01 -2.58
N ALA A 75 -1.90 2.91 -2.63
CA ALA A 75 -2.22 2.23 -3.88
C ALA A 75 -3.03 3.15 -4.81
N LEU A 76 -4.02 3.83 -4.28
CA LEU A 76 -4.86 4.73 -5.06
C LEU A 76 -4.04 5.91 -5.61
N ASN A 77 -3.22 6.53 -4.78
CA ASN A 77 -2.39 7.65 -5.22
C ASN A 77 -1.41 7.23 -6.32
N TYR A 78 -0.80 6.06 -6.17
CA TYR A 78 0.11 5.56 -7.18
C TYR A 78 -0.63 5.28 -8.49
N ALA A 79 -1.82 4.69 -8.43
CA ALA A 79 -2.62 4.41 -9.63
C ALA A 79 -3.05 5.70 -10.35
N ILE A 80 -3.32 6.77 -9.60
CA ILE A 80 -3.65 8.07 -10.19
C ILE A 80 -2.44 8.66 -10.90
N ASP A 81 -1.26 8.59 -10.28
CA ASP A 81 -0.03 9.15 -10.84
C ASP A 81 0.53 8.33 -12.01
N TYR A 82 0.36 7.02 -11.95
CA TYR A 82 0.93 6.10 -12.95
C TYR A 82 -0.12 5.11 -13.45
N PRO A 83 -1.17 5.60 -14.12
CA PRO A 83 -2.30 4.73 -14.50
C PRO A 83 -1.94 3.61 -15.48
N LYS A 84 -0.89 3.80 -16.28
CA LYS A 84 -0.47 2.79 -17.25
C LYS A 84 0.29 1.63 -16.59
N LYS A 85 0.82 1.85 -15.39
CA LYS A 85 1.57 0.84 -14.66
C LYS A 85 0.67 -0.12 -13.88
N VAL A 86 -0.52 0.35 -13.46
CA VAL A 86 -1.43 -0.39 -12.60
C VAL A 86 -2.54 -1.04 -13.44
N LYS A 87 -2.56 -2.36 -13.47
CA LYS A 87 -3.57 -3.13 -14.21
C LYS A 87 -4.87 -3.27 -13.47
N ALA A 88 -4.80 -3.42 -12.14
CA ALA A 88 -5.97 -3.56 -11.30
C ALA A 88 -5.68 -3.03 -9.91
N LEU A 89 -6.73 -2.63 -9.22
CA LEU A 89 -6.63 -2.00 -7.93
C LEU A 89 -7.71 -2.60 -7.03
N VAL A 90 -7.31 -3.20 -5.91
CA VAL A 90 -8.23 -3.75 -4.91
C VAL A 90 -8.04 -2.94 -3.64
N LEU A 91 -9.05 -2.18 -3.26
CA LEU A 91 -9.01 -1.32 -2.09
C LEU A 91 -9.96 -1.83 -1.03
N ILE A 92 -9.42 -2.09 0.15
CA ILE A 92 -10.20 -2.55 1.30
C ILE A 92 -10.16 -1.47 2.36
N ALA A 93 -11.30 -0.87 2.64
CA ALA A 93 -11.45 0.10 3.71
C ALA A 93 -11.90 -0.63 4.96
N ALA A 94 -11.23 -0.36 6.08
CA ALA A 94 -11.65 -0.94 7.35
C ALA A 94 -12.96 -0.30 7.81
N GLN A 95 -13.99 -1.12 8.02
CA GLN A 95 -15.29 -0.66 8.51
C GLN A 95 -15.39 -0.87 10.02
N TYR A 96 -14.53 -0.19 10.75
CA TYR A 96 -14.57 -0.25 12.20
C TYR A 96 -14.28 1.14 12.76
N LYS A 97 -14.53 1.29 14.05
CA LYS A 97 -14.32 2.58 14.72
C LYS A 97 -12.84 2.92 14.71
N MET A 98 -12.47 3.96 13.96
CA MET A 98 -11.08 4.38 13.87
C MET A 98 -10.60 5.08 15.14
N PRO A 99 -9.40 4.74 15.65
CA PRO A 99 -8.77 5.55 16.68
C PRO A 99 -8.56 6.99 16.21
N ALA A 100 -8.59 7.94 17.14
CA ALA A 100 -8.43 9.35 16.82
C ALA A 100 -7.13 9.64 16.05
N ARG A 101 -6.06 8.94 16.39
CA ARG A 101 -4.77 9.08 15.69
C ARG A 101 -4.87 8.72 14.22
N LEU A 102 -5.62 7.68 13.92
CA LEU A 102 -5.80 7.20 12.55
C LEU A 102 -6.66 8.17 11.76
N LEU A 103 -7.69 8.75 12.39
CA LEU A 103 -8.51 9.78 11.76
C LEU A 103 -7.70 11.03 11.45
N LYS A 104 -6.82 11.45 12.36
CA LYS A 104 -5.93 12.60 12.12
C LYS A 104 -5.00 12.34 10.94
N LEU A 105 -4.43 11.15 10.87
CA LEU A 105 -3.57 10.77 9.76
C LEU A 105 -4.36 10.76 8.45
N GLN A 106 -5.54 10.18 8.44
CA GLN A 106 -6.41 10.14 7.26
C GLN A 106 -6.76 11.56 6.80
N ASN A 107 -7.11 12.45 7.72
CA ASN A 107 -7.40 13.84 7.38
C ASN A 107 -6.19 14.56 6.81
N ALA A 108 -5.01 14.34 7.39
CA ALA A 108 -3.77 14.90 6.87
C ALA A 108 -3.47 14.40 5.46
N LEU A 109 -3.73 13.12 5.19
CA LEU A 109 -3.52 12.53 3.86
C LEU A 109 -4.48 13.14 2.83
N PHE A 110 -5.73 13.41 3.21
CA PHE A 110 -6.68 14.02 2.29
C PHE A 110 -6.31 15.44 1.89
N HIS A 111 -5.52 16.14 2.70
CA HIS A 111 -5.03 17.47 2.33
C HIS A 111 -3.95 17.42 1.26
N PHE A 112 -3.29 16.29 1.07
CA PHE A 112 -2.24 16.11 0.07
C PHE A 112 -2.74 15.43 -1.21
N MET A 113 -4.00 15.05 -1.22
CA MET A 113 -4.67 14.47 -2.38
C MET A 113 -5.51 15.53 -3.07
#